data_50bd73b90340a0295993e6f8869bdba6
#
_entry.id   50bd73b90340a0295993e6f8869bdba6
#
_cell.length_a   1.000
_cell.length_b   1.000
_cell.length_c   1.000
_cell.angle_alpha   90.00
_cell.angle_beta   90.00
_cell.angle_gamma   90.00
#
_symmetry.space_group_name_H-M   'P 1'
#
loop_
_entity.id
_entity.type
_entity.pdbx_description
1 polymer ?
#
loop_
_entity_poly.entity_id
_entity_poly.type
_entity_poly.pdbx_seq_one_letter_code
_entity_poly.pdbx_strand_id
1 'polypeptide(L)'
;MNDFNNLLDIVSQLRKECPWDKEQTHESLAKHLIEESYELLDTLSNLNDSPESFNDFKEELGDLLLQILLHSEIASENNYFSIIEVINSLQKKLIKRHPHVFDKKNLNSSEEVEKQWEEIKKEGNKSIFDDINTKLPPVNTAFKVQRKAKTLNLSLSLIHI
;
A
#
# COMPACT_ATOMS: atom_id res chain seq x y z
N MET A 1 2.20 -13.81 -17.46
CA MET A 1 2.36 -12.45 -18.05
C MET A 1 1.15 -12.02 -18.88
N ASN A 2 0.34 -12.95 -19.38
CA ASN A 2 -0.84 -12.63 -20.17
C ASN A 2 -2.02 -12.11 -19.33
N ASP A 3 -2.30 -12.72 -18.17
CA ASP A 3 -3.50 -12.44 -17.37
C ASP A 3 -3.53 -11.02 -16.79
N PHE A 4 -2.38 -10.51 -16.34
CA PHE A 4 -2.29 -9.13 -15.84
C PHE A 4 -2.53 -8.11 -16.97
N ASN A 5 -1.96 -8.33 -18.15
CA ASN A 5 -2.21 -7.45 -19.29
C ASN A 5 -3.69 -7.49 -19.71
N ASN A 6 -4.29 -8.69 -19.73
CA ASN A 6 -5.72 -8.84 -20.02
C ASN A 6 -6.58 -8.06 -19.01
N LEU A 7 -6.21 -8.08 -17.71
CA LEU A 7 -6.91 -7.29 -16.70
C LEU A 7 -6.77 -5.78 -16.95
N LEU A 8 -5.59 -5.30 -17.34
CA LEU A 8 -5.40 -3.90 -17.72
C LEU A 8 -6.27 -3.50 -18.92
N ASP A 9 -6.35 -4.36 -19.92
CA ASP A 9 -7.19 -4.13 -21.10
C ASP A 9 -8.69 -4.05 -20.70
N ILE A 10 -9.14 -4.93 -19.81
CA ILE A 10 -10.51 -4.91 -19.27
C ILE A 10 -10.78 -3.59 -18.54
N VAL A 11 -9.91 -3.17 -17.64
CA VAL A 11 -10.09 -1.91 -16.88
C VAL A 11 -10.10 -0.71 -17.83
N SER A 12 -9.21 -0.67 -18.81
CA SER A 12 -9.21 0.38 -19.84
C SER A 12 -10.49 0.38 -20.67
N GLN A 13 -11.04 -0.81 -21.00
CA GLN A 13 -12.32 -0.92 -21.69
C GLN A 13 -13.48 -0.43 -20.83
N LEU A 14 -13.54 -0.80 -19.55
CA LEU A 14 -14.55 -0.32 -18.61
C LEU A 14 -14.54 1.21 -18.53
N ARG A 15 -13.38 1.83 -18.40
CA ARG A 15 -13.24 3.29 -18.37
C ARG A 15 -13.76 3.96 -19.66
N LYS A 16 -13.70 3.30 -20.80
CA LYS A 16 -14.14 3.86 -22.09
C LYS A 16 -15.62 3.61 -22.36
N GLU A 17 -16.16 2.47 -21.97
CA GLU A 17 -17.46 1.97 -22.42
C GLU A 17 -18.52 1.93 -21.32
N CYS A 18 -18.15 1.68 -20.05
CA CYS A 18 -19.09 1.65 -18.94
C CYS A 18 -19.44 3.08 -18.51
N PRO A 19 -20.72 3.49 -18.52
CA PRO A 19 -21.12 4.84 -18.14
C PRO A 19 -20.72 5.20 -16.70
N TRP A 20 -20.80 4.23 -15.78
CA TRP A 20 -20.44 4.47 -14.38
C TRP A 20 -18.91 4.63 -14.20
N ASP A 21 -18.11 3.71 -14.75
CA ASP A 21 -16.65 3.77 -14.64
C ASP A 21 -16.10 5.03 -15.30
N LYS A 22 -16.63 5.42 -16.45
CA LYS A 22 -16.22 6.61 -17.21
C LYS A 22 -16.37 7.90 -16.43
N GLU A 23 -17.37 8.01 -15.56
CA GLU A 23 -17.63 9.20 -14.75
C GLU A 23 -16.76 9.28 -13.48
N GLN A 24 -16.07 8.18 -13.10
CA GLN A 24 -15.30 8.17 -11.88
C GLN A 24 -14.07 9.10 -11.95
N THR A 25 -13.79 9.72 -10.81
CA THR A 25 -12.60 10.55 -10.56
C THR A 25 -11.82 9.99 -9.36
N HIS A 26 -10.61 10.49 -9.12
CA HIS A 26 -9.87 10.13 -7.92
C HIS A 26 -10.65 10.40 -6.62
N GLU A 27 -11.43 11.50 -6.59
CA GLU A 27 -12.24 11.89 -5.44
C GLU A 27 -13.45 10.97 -5.27
N SER A 28 -14.16 10.63 -6.36
CA SER A 28 -15.35 9.76 -6.28
C SER A 28 -14.98 8.33 -5.87
N LEU A 29 -13.82 7.83 -6.29
CA LEU A 29 -13.32 6.50 -5.94
C LEU A 29 -12.74 6.42 -4.52
N ALA A 30 -12.42 7.55 -3.88
CA ALA A 30 -11.79 7.53 -2.56
C ALA A 30 -12.64 6.82 -1.49
N LYS A 31 -13.97 6.93 -1.55
CA LYS A 31 -14.90 6.21 -0.65
C LYS A 31 -14.84 4.70 -0.87
N HIS A 32 -14.82 4.26 -2.13
CA HIS A 32 -14.75 2.84 -2.48
C HIS A 32 -13.40 2.24 -2.04
N LEU A 33 -12.29 2.92 -2.25
CA LEU A 33 -10.99 2.47 -1.74
C LEU A 33 -11.00 2.24 -0.21
N ILE A 34 -11.75 3.07 0.54
CA ILE A 34 -11.91 2.90 1.98
C ILE A 34 -12.82 1.69 2.28
N GLU A 35 -13.93 1.54 1.57
CA GLU A 35 -14.86 0.39 1.69
C GLU A 35 -14.11 -0.91 1.47
N GLU A 36 -13.47 -1.11 0.31
CA GLU A 36 -12.70 -2.33 -0.01
C GLU A 36 -11.57 -2.59 1.01
N SER A 37 -10.95 -1.52 1.53
CA SER A 37 -9.93 -1.68 2.58
C SER A 37 -10.52 -2.21 3.89
N TYR A 38 -11.74 -1.83 4.26
CA TYR A 38 -12.41 -2.36 5.46
C TYR A 38 -12.96 -3.77 5.23
N GLU A 39 -13.48 -4.09 4.05
CA GLU A 39 -13.95 -5.43 3.68
C GLU A 39 -12.79 -6.42 3.69
N LEU A 40 -11.63 -6.04 3.13
CA LEU A 40 -10.40 -6.81 3.25
C LEU A 40 -9.95 -7.00 4.72
N LEU A 41 -10.08 -5.99 5.57
CA LEU A 41 -9.75 -6.11 7.01
C LEU A 41 -10.73 -7.03 7.74
N ASP A 42 -12.01 -7.03 7.35
CA ASP A 42 -13.01 -7.93 7.92
C ASP A 42 -12.71 -9.39 7.53
N THR A 43 -12.46 -9.67 6.25
CA THR A 43 -12.06 -11.02 5.81
C THR A 43 -10.79 -11.50 6.49
N LEU A 44 -9.79 -10.62 6.70
CA LEU A 44 -8.56 -10.95 7.45
C LEU A 44 -8.84 -11.30 8.92
N SER A 45 -9.78 -10.59 9.57
CA SER A 45 -10.13 -10.85 10.98
C SER A 45 -10.92 -12.14 11.17
N ASN A 46 -11.63 -12.57 10.13
CA ASN A 46 -12.44 -13.80 10.09
C ASN A 46 -11.72 -14.97 9.40
N LEU A 47 -10.46 -14.77 8.94
CA LEU A 47 -9.72 -15.77 8.19
C LEU A 47 -9.49 -17.03 9.02
N ASN A 48 -9.87 -18.17 8.45
CA ASN A 48 -9.70 -19.49 9.03
C ASN A 48 -9.27 -20.48 7.94
N ASP A 49 -8.98 -21.73 8.28
CA ASP A 49 -8.45 -22.72 7.33
C ASP A 49 -9.51 -23.28 6.35
N SER A 50 -10.69 -22.66 6.22
CA SER A 50 -11.69 -23.09 5.26
C SER A 50 -11.44 -22.52 3.86
N PRO A 51 -11.74 -23.31 2.80
CA PRO A 51 -11.61 -22.84 1.41
C PRO A 51 -12.49 -21.59 1.14
N GLU A 52 -13.66 -21.50 1.77
CA GLU A 52 -14.61 -20.39 1.62
C GLU A 52 -13.98 -19.09 2.12
N SER A 53 -13.40 -19.11 3.33
CA SER A 53 -12.77 -17.93 3.92
C SER A 53 -11.58 -17.42 3.09
N PHE A 54 -10.80 -18.32 2.47
CA PHE A 54 -9.73 -17.91 1.54
C PHE A 54 -10.27 -17.42 0.19
N ASN A 55 -11.44 -17.88 -0.23
CA ASN A 55 -12.07 -17.37 -1.43
C ASN A 55 -12.56 -15.93 -1.22
N ASP A 56 -13.25 -15.66 -0.11
CA ASP A 56 -13.69 -14.31 0.26
C ASP A 56 -12.47 -13.36 0.35
N PHE A 57 -11.42 -13.79 1.05
CA PHE A 57 -10.18 -13.00 1.14
C PHE A 57 -9.54 -12.70 -0.23
N LYS A 58 -9.59 -13.67 -1.14
CA LYS A 58 -9.08 -13.48 -2.51
C LYS A 58 -9.93 -12.48 -3.29
N GLU A 59 -11.25 -12.47 -3.12
CA GLU A 59 -12.16 -11.53 -3.77
C GLU A 59 -11.84 -10.10 -3.31
N GLU A 60 -11.75 -9.84 -2.02
CA GLU A 60 -11.41 -8.51 -1.49
C GLU A 60 -10.02 -8.01 -1.92
N LEU A 61 -9.04 -8.92 -2.05
CA LEU A 61 -7.75 -8.57 -2.64
C LEU A 61 -7.89 -8.15 -4.11
N GLY A 62 -8.81 -8.77 -4.85
CA GLY A 62 -9.13 -8.41 -6.23
C GLY A 62 -9.77 -7.02 -6.31
N ASP A 63 -10.71 -6.71 -5.43
CA ASP A 63 -11.42 -5.43 -5.40
C ASP A 63 -10.49 -4.28 -5.00
N LEU A 64 -9.62 -4.50 -4.01
CA LEU A 64 -8.58 -3.53 -3.69
C LEU A 64 -7.58 -3.32 -4.86
N LEU A 65 -7.23 -4.39 -5.60
CA LEU A 65 -6.41 -4.27 -6.81
C LEU A 65 -7.14 -3.45 -7.89
N LEU A 66 -8.45 -3.65 -8.07
CA LEU A 66 -9.25 -2.88 -9.02
C LEU A 66 -9.18 -1.38 -8.71
N GLN A 67 -9.28 -0.97 -7.44
CA GLN A 67 -9.13 0.44 -7.05
C GLN A 67 -7.77 1.01 -7.50
N ILE A 68 -6.68 0.25 -7.30
CA ILE A 68 -5.34 0.68 -7.74
C ILE A 68 -5.29 0.85 -9.26
N LEU A 69 -5.89 -0.07 -10.01
CA LEU A 69 -5.90 -0.04 -11.47
C LEU A 69 -6.75 1.11 -12.00
N LEU A 70 -7.94 1.35 -11.45
CA LEU A 70 -8.81 2.49 -11.82
C LEU A 70 -8.10 3.82 -11.58
N HIS A 71 -7.51 4.02 -10.41
CA HIS A 71 -6.73 5.23 -10.13
C HIS A 71 -5.56 5.41 -11.10
N SER A 72 -4.89 4.32 -11.49
CA SER A 72 -3.77 4.37 -12.42
C SER A 72 -4.23 4.68 -13.85
N GLU A 73 -5.38 4.16 -14.26
CA GLU A 73 -5.97 4.43 -15.58
C GLU A 73 -6.41 5.89 -15.69
N ILE A 74 -7.10 6.44 -14.66
CA ILE A 74 -7.46 7.87 -14.60
C ILE A 74 -6.21 8.77 -14.70
N ALA A 75 -5.13 8.40 -14.01
CA ALA A 75 -3.88 9.15 -14.10
C ALA A 75 -3.26 9.08 -15.51
N SER A 76 -3.35 7.91 -16.15
CA SER A 76 -2.86 7.68 -17.52
C SER A 76 -3.66 8.47 -18.56
N GLU A 77 -4.99 8.53 -18.43
CA GLU A 77 -5.88 9.34 -19.26
C GLU A 77 -5.48 10.83 -19.24
N ASN A 78 -4.98 11.31 -18.10
CA ASN A 78 -4.53 12.68 -17.91
C ASN A 78 -3.02 12.88 -18.18
N ASN A 79 -2.33 11.88 -18.69
CA ASN A 79 -0.89 11.90 -18.99
C ASN A 79 0.00 12.18 -17.77
N TYR A 80 -0.41 11.79 -16.56
CA TYR A 80 0.41 11.93 -15.35
C TYR A 80 1.36 10.74 -15.17
N PHE A 81 0.83 9.52 -15.11
CA PHE A 81 1.61 8.28 -15.02
C PHE A 81 0.74 7.06 -15.37
N SER A 82 1.38 5.96 -15.69
CA SER A 82 0.75 4.66 -15.98
C SER A 82 0.93 3.68 -14.81
N ILE A 83 0.17 2.58 -14.80
CA ILE A 83 0.36 1.47 -13.86
C ILE A 83 1.78 0.90 -13.93
N ILE A 84 2.41 0.90 -15.10
CA ILE A 84 3.78 0.42 -15.26
C ILE A 84 4.77 1.30 -14.49
N GLU A 85 4.54 2.60 -14.44
CA GLU A 85 5.38 3.51 -13.64
C GLU A 85 5.15 3.33 -12.14
N VAL A 86 3.92 3.04 -11.72
CA VAL A 86 3.62 2.65 -10.33
C VAL A 86 4.39 1.39 -9.94
N ILE A 87 4.33 0.34 -10.77
CA ILE A 87 5.05 -0.92 -10.58
C ILE A 87 6.56 -0.67 -10.52
N ASN A 88 7.12 0.06 -11.46
CA ASN A 88 8.55 0.37 -11.53
C ASN A 88 9.02 1.16 -10.30
N SER A 89 8.21 2.11 -9.83
CA SER A 89 8.49 2.89 -8.62
C SER A 89 8.50 1.99 -7.39
N LEU A 90 7.52 1.08 -7.28
CA LEU A 90 7.46 0.11 -6.20
C LEU A 90 8.65 -0.84 -6.22
N GLN A 91 9.01 -1.39 -7.38
CA GLN A 91 10.16 -2.28 -7.55
C GLN A 91 11.46 -1.62 -7.09
N LYS A 92 11.76 -0.39 -7.58
CA LYS A 92 12.94 0.37 -7.18
C LYS A 92 12.98 0.61 -5.67
N LYS A 93 11.83 0.95 -5.08
CA LYS A 93 11.69 1.16 -3.64
C LYS A 93 11.95 -0.12 -2.85
N LEU A 94 11.41 -1.26 -3.28
CA LEU A 94 11.60 -2.55 -2.61
C LEU A 94 13.07 -2.99 -2.68
N ILE A 95 13.69 -2.94 -3.85
CA ILE A 95 15.11 -3.29 -4.02
C ILE A 95 15.98 -2.39 -3.14
N LYS A 96 15.78 -1.07 -3.20
CA LYS A 96 16.55 -0.12 -2.38
C LYS A 96 16.42 -0.38 -0.87
N ARG A 97 15.22 -0.79 -0.41
CA ARG A 97 14.95 -0.99 1.03
C ARG A 97 15.31 -2.38 1.56
N HIS A 98 15.66 -3.31 0.67
CA HIS A 98 16.00 -4.69 1.04
C HIS A 98 17.42 -5.09 0.54
N PRO A 99 18.46 -4.31 0.85
CA PRO A 99 19.82 -4.65 0.40
C PRO A 99 20.31 -5.98 1.00
N HIS A 100 19.77 -6.41 2.14
CA HIS A 100 20.03 -7.72 2.72
C HIS A 100 19.53 -8.88 1.84
N VAL A 101 18.53 -8.64 0.97
CA VAL A 101 18.01 -9.64 0.01
C VAL A 101 18.74 -9.52 -1.33
N PHE A 102 18.91 -8.30 -1.84
CA PHE A 102 19.37 -8.05 -3.20
C PHE A 102 20.88 -7.82 -3.31
N ASP A 103 21.53 -7.29 -2.25
CA ASP A 103 22.97 -6.94 -2.22
C ASP A 103 23.79 -7.81 -1.26
N LYS A 104 23.23 -8.96 -0.80
CA LYS A 104 23.88 -9.94 0.08
C LYS A 104 24.42 -9.36 1.42
N LYS A 105 23.78 -8.34 1.97
CA LYS A 105 24.02 -7.89 3.35
C LYS A 105 23.33 -8.85 4.31
N ASN A 106 24.08 -9.52 5.17
CA ASN A 106 23.50 -10.40 6.17
C ASN A 106 22.86 -9.59 7.29
N LEU A 107 21.53 -9.69 7.41
CA LEU A 107 20.75 -9.28 8.57
C LEU A 107 20.06 -10.52 9.12
N ASN A 108 20.10 -10.68 10.44
CA ASN A 108 19.67 -11.95 11.07
C ASN A 108 18.37 -11.80 11.88
N SER A 109 17.82 -10.57 11.99
CA SER A 109 16.58 -10.33 12.71
C SER A 109 15.68 -9.31 12.03
N SER A 110 14.38 -9.34 12.32
CA SER A 110 13.40 -8.37 11.85
C SER A 110 13.70 -6.96 12.36
N GLU A 111 14.22 -6.85 13.58
CA GLU A 111 14.60 -5.57 14.21
C GLU A 111 15.74 -4.90 13.44
N GLU A 112 16.73 -5.66 13.00
CA GLU A 112 17.84 -5.15 12.17
C GLU A 112 17.32 -4.65 10.82
N VAL A 113 16.38 -5.36 10.20
CA VAL A 113 15.71 -4.95 8.95
C VAL A 113 14.91 -3.66 9.15
N GLU A 114 14.11 -3.56 10.20
CA GLU A 114 13.34 -2.34 10.51
C GLU A 114 14.25 -1.12 10.72
N LYS A 115 15.34 -1.31 11.46
CA LYS A 115 16.33 -0.24 11.69
C LYS A 115 16.97 0.21 10.37
N GLN A 116 17.39 -0.73 9.53
CA GLN A 116 17.93 -0.43 8.19
C GLN A 116 16.91 0.31 7.32
N TRP A 117 15.64 -0.07 7.33
CA TRP A 117 14.60 0.63 6.59
C TRP A 117 14.44 2.08 7.04
N GLU A 118 14.47 2.34 8.35
CA GLU A 118 14.38 3.71 8.85
C GLU A 118 15.62 4.53 8.50
N GLU A 119 16.81 3.92 8.48
CA GLU A 119 18.05 4.56 8.03
C GLU A 119 17.99 4.94 6.54
N ILE A 120 17.52 4.02 5.68
CA ILE A 120 17.37 4.28 4.24
C ILE A 120 16.29 5.34 3.96
N LYS A 121 15.20 5.37 4.74
CA LYS A 121 14.16 6.39 4.62
C LYS A 121 14.62 7.78 5.03
N LYS A 122 15.60 7.89 5.93
CA LYS A 122 16.20 9.18 6.35
C LYS A 122 16.99 9.85 5.23
N GLU A 123 17.46 9.11 4.22
CA GLU A 123 18.12 9.69 3.06
C GLU A 123 17.14 10.64 2.33
N GLY A 124 17.26 11.94 2.57
CA GLY A 124 16.42 12.99 1.99
C GLY A 124 15.45 13.68 2.96
N ASN A 125 15.23 13.15 4.17
CA ASN A 125 14.39 13.76 5.19
C ASN A 125 15.23 14.49 6.24
N LYS A 126 14.76 15.68 6.67
CA LYS A 126 15.44 16.46 7.76
C LYS A 126 15.19 15.84 9.12
N SER A 127 14.04 15.19 9.30
CA SER A 127 13.65 14.51 10.54
C SER A 127 13.11 13.11 10.24
N ILE A 128 13.26 12.20 11.20
CA ILE A 128 12.69 10.85 11.16
C ILE A 128 11.14 10.88 11.13
N PHE A 129 10.55 11.99 11.54
CA PHE A 129 9.10 12.17 11.62
C PHE A 129 8.50 12.84 10.38
N ASP A 130 9.32 13.34 9.44
CA ASP A 130 8.85 14.10 8.26
C ASP A 130 7.98 13.27 7.31
N ASP A 131 8.09 11.94 7.32
CA ASP A 131 7.28 11.03 6.51
C ASP A 131 5.98 10.56 7.20
N ILE A 132 5.65 11.12 8.38
CA ILE A 132 4.39 10.83 9.05
C ILE A 132 3.27 11.61 8.37
N ASN A 133 2.38 10.86 7.70
CA ASN A 133 1.16 11.47 7.16
C ASN A 133 0.20 11.82 8.32
N THR A 134 0.04 13.11 8.58
CA THR A 134 -0.86 13.64 9.63
C THR A 134 -2.35 13.52 9.30
N LYS A 135 -2.69 13.14 8.05
CA LYS A 135 -4.07 12.88 7.61
C LYS A 135 -4.53 11.44 7.92
N LEU A 136 -3.65 10.59 8.43
CA LEU A 136 -4.05 9.27 8.89
C LEU A 136 -4.98 9.37 10.11
N PRO A 137 -5.86 8.36 10.33
CA PRO A 137 -6.62 8.26 11.57
C PRO A 137 -5.68 8.39 12.79
N PRO A 138 -6.13 9.06 13.89
CA PRO A 138 -5.26 9.37 15.02
C PRO A 138 -4.52 8.17 15.61
N VAL A 139 -5.19 7.02 15.71
CA VAL A 139 -4.59 5.77 16.21
C VAL A 139 -3.45 5.31 15.31
N ASN A 140 -3.64 5.33 13.99
CA ASN A 140 -2.62 4.93 13.03
C ASN A 140 -1.43 5.91 13.04
N THR A 141 -1.69 7.19 13.22
CA THR A 141 -0.65 8.21 13.40
C THR A 141 0.14 7.94 14.67
N ALA A 142 -0.53 7.67 15.79
CA ALA A 142 0.10 7.34 17.07
C ALA A 142 1.01 6.11 16.97
N PHE A 143 0.54 5.02 16.34
CA PHE A 143 1.36 3.83 16.08
C PHE A 143 2.60 4.13 15.24
N LYS A 144 2.48 4.95 14.19
CA LYS A 144 3.63 5.36 13.38
C LYS A 144 4.64 6.16 14.19
N VAL A 145 4.19 7.12 14.98
CA VAL A 145 5.05 7.93 15.88
C VAL A 145 5.77 7.03 16.87
N GLN A 146 5.04 6.14 17.55
CA GLN A 146 5.59 5.22 18.54
C GLN A 146 6.65 4.29 17.95
N ARG A 147 6.38 3.69 16.77
CA ARG A 147 7.35 2.85 16.07
C ARG A 147 8.63 3.61 15.75
N LYS A 148 8.52 4.85 15.26
CA LYS A 148 9.68 5.69 14.96
C LYS A 148 10.44 6.14 16.22
N ALA A 149 9.73 6.45 17.30
CA ALA A 149 10.36 6.75 18.59
C ALA A 149 11.17 5.55 19.12
N LYS A 150 10.64 4.32 18.97
CA LYS A 150 11.34 3.09 19.33
C LYS A 150 12.69 2.94 18.62
N THR A 151 12.78 3.31 17.33
CA THR A 151 14.06 3.26 16.59
C THR A 151 15.09 4.27 17.09
N LEU A 152 14.68 5.27 17.86
CA LEU A 152 15.53 6.26 18.53
C LEU A 152 15.82 5.90 20.00
N ASN A 153 15.44 4.70 20.46
CA ASN A 153 15.46 4.27 21.85
C ASN A 153 14.65 5.19 22.79
N LEU A 154 13.65 5.90 22.25
CA LEU A 154 12.72 6.68 23.05
C LEU A 154 11.56 5.77 23.45
N SER A 155 11.41 5.52 24.74
CA SER A 155 10.25 4.79 25.29
C SER A 155 9.06 5.75 25.40
N LEU A 156 8.14 5.69 24.45
CA LEU A 156 6.83 6.33 24.57
C LEU A 156 5.85 5.26 25.05
N SER A 157 5.55 5.23 26.33
CA SER A 157 4.49 4.38 26.87
C SER A 157 3.13 5.05 26.63
N LEU A 158 2.32 4.47 25.74
CA LEU A 158 0.91 4.84 25.57
C LEU A 158 0.00 4.11 26.58
N ILE A 159 0.57 3.41 27.58
CA ILE A 159 -0.17 2.58 28.54
C ILE A 159 -0.51 3.39 29.80
N HIS A 160 -0.83 4.66 29.69
CA HIS A 160 -1.37 5.45 30.79
C HIS A 160 -2.47 6.41 30.32
N ILE A 161 -3.46 5.85 29.61
CA ILE A 161 -4.77 6.47 29.47
C ILE A 161 -5.82 5.43 29.87
#